data_cd25f7f85e24259d7d6cccd89c7dda1a
#
_entry.id   cd25f7f85e24259d7d6cccd89c7dda1a
#
_cell.length_a   1.000
_cell.length_b   1.000
_cell.length_c   1.000
_cell.angle_alpha   90.00
_cell.angle_beta   90.00
_cell.angle_gamma   90.00
#
_symmetry.space_group_name_H-M   'P 1'
#
loop_
_entity.id
_entity.type
_entity.pdbx_description
1 polymer ?
#
loop_
_entity_poly.entity_id
_entity_poly.type
_entity_poly.pdbx_seq_one_letter_code
_entity_poly.pdbx_strand_id
1 'polypeptide(L)'
;MTSAVTPYTTRLLTPGTWADFAALVEANNGVWGGCWCIGFHPEGISKDSTVAGNREAKLAHVNNGTIHQMLVYRDGRCVGWCQYGPPAEVATIKNPRAYEKGLAESPDWRIGCLFTGSGSRRQGVARAGVAAALAAIADAGGGLVEAYPEQVAGRDPQRGAYLHTGPESLFEEFGFVRDRRIAKWRWVMRLRISRLESSS
;
A
#
# COMPACT_ATOMS: atom_id res chain seq x y z
N MET A 1 1.37 0.11 -31.25
CA MET A 1 0.80 -0.17 -29.93
C MET A 1 0.70 1.15 -29.20
N THR A 2 -0.47 1.78 -29.19
CA THR A 2 -0.71 3.04 -28.46
C THR A 2 -0.61 2.76 -26.97
N SER A 3 0.43 3.28 -26.32
CA SER A 3 0.54 3.31 -24.87
C SER A 3 -0.69 4.06 -24.34
N ALA A 4 -1.60 3.36 -23.70
CA ALA A 4 -2.74 3.98 -23.05
C ALA A 4 -2.19 4.91 -21.97
N VAL A 5 -2.29 6.21 -22.18
CA VAL A 5 -1.96 7.22 -21.18
C VAL A 5 -2.79 6.89 -19.94
N THR A 6 -2.12 6.55 -18.86
CA THR A 6 -2.80 6.26 -17.59
C THR A 6 -3.50 7.54 -17.16
N PRO A 7 -4.82 7.58 -16.98
CA PRO A 7 -5.55 8.82 -16.68
C PRO A 7 -5.31 9.31 -15.23
N TYR A 8 -4.23 8.83 -14.61
CA TYR A 8 -3.89 9.08 -13.22
C TYR A 8 -2.60 9.86 -13.08
N THR A 9 -2.60 10.84 -12.18
CA THR A 9 -1.39 11.43 -11.62
C THR A 9 -1.18 10.93 -10.19
N THR A 10 0.06 11.00 -9.70
CA THR A 10 0.39 10.52 -8.35
C THR A 10 1.20 11.56 -7.61
N ARG A 11 1.00 11.64 -6.28
CA ARG A 11 1.76 12.52 -5.37
C ARG A 11 2.01 11.79 -4.06
N LEU A 12 3.12 12.08 -3.42
CA LEU A 12 3.38 11.62 -2.06
C LEU A 12 2.38 12.27 -1.08
N LEU A 13 2.00 11.50 -0.05
CA LEU A 13 1.30 12.04 1.11
C LEU A 13 2.30 12.85 1.94
N THR A 14 2.06 14.13 2.03
CA THR A 14 2.86 15.14 2.74
C THR A 14 1.91 16.09 3.45
N PRO A 15 2.38 17.01 4.32
CA PRO A 15 1.53 18.07 4.87
C PRO A 15 0.78 18.85 3.78
N GLY A 16 1.40 19.07 2.61
CA GLY A 16 0.78 19.78 1.48
C GLY A 16 -0.32 19.01 0.74
N THR A 17 -0.38 17.69 0.86
CA THR A 17 -1.41 16.81 0.25
C THR A 17 -2.32 16.16 1.28
N TRP A 18 -2.15 16.48 2.57
CA TRP A 18 -2.96 15.94 3.66
C TRP A 18 -4.46 16.14 3.46
N ALA A 19 -4.86 17.35 3.02
CA ALA A 19 -6.28 17.67 2.83
C ALA A 19 -6.94 16.75 1.79
N ASP A 20 -6.25 16.40 0.72
CA ASP A 20 -6.74 15.50 -0.33
C ASP A 20 -6.92 14.08 0.18
N PHE A 21 -5.95 13.59 0.98
CA PHE A 21 -6.03 12.29 1.65
C PHE A 21 -7.19 12.27 2.65
N ALA A 22 -7.28 13.27 3.52
CA ALA A 22 -8.32 13.36 4.55
C ALA A 22 -9.71 13.38 3.92
N ALA A 23 -9.93 14.19 2.88
CA ALA A 23 -11.20 14.25 2.16
C ALA A 23 -11.61 12.87 1.59
N LEU A 24 -10.65 12.12 1.01
CA LEU A 24 -10.93 10.76 0.52
C LEU A 24 -11.29 9.80 1.66
N VAL A 25 -10.57 9.86 2.78
CA VAL A 25 -10.83 9.00 3.96
C VAL A 25 -12.22 9.30 4.54
N GLU A 26 -12.55 10.57 4.74
CA GLU A 26 -13.83 11.04 5.29
C GLU A 26 -15.01 10.68 4.38
N ALA A 27 -14.88 10.86 3.06
CA ALA A 27 -15.88 10.46 2.08
C ALA A 27 -16.13 8.92 2.04
N ASN A 28 -15.26 8.13 2.67
CA ASN A 28 -15.36 6.68 2.77
C ASN A 28 -15.48 6.19 4.24
N ASN A 29 -16.13 6.99 5.10
CA ASN A 29 -16.41 6.69 6.51
C ASN A 29 -15.15 6.32 7.32
N GLY A 30 -14.06 7.06 7.13
CA GLY A 30 -12.80 6.83 7.83
C GLY A 30 -12.04 5.59 7.37
N VAL A 31 -12.52 4.92 6.33
CA VAL A 31 -11.99 3.65 5.78
C VAL A 31 -11.92 2.53 6.83
N TRP A 32 -12.35 1.34 6.51
CA TRP A 32 -12.28 0.14 7.37
C TRP A 32 -12.62 0.40 8.87
N GLY A 33 -13.73 1.09 9.16
CA GLY A 33 -14.11 1.40 10.54
C GLY A 33 -13.31 2.52 11.19
N GLY A 34 -12.75 3.44 10.39
CA GLY A 34 -12.01 4.59 10.89
C GLY A 34 -10.52 4.34 11.10
N CYS A 35 -9.93 3.41 10.33
CA CYS A 35 -8.51 3.06 10.49
C CYS A 35 -7.54 4.13 10.01
N TRP A 36 -7.95 5.10 9.20
CA TRP A 36 -7.08 6.15 8.66
C TRP A 36 -5.76 5.63 8.05
N CYS A 37 -5.74 4.38 7.62
CA CYS A 37 -4.57 3.69 7.11
C CYS A 37 -3.40 3.60 8.12
N ILE A 38 -3.73 3.52 9.45
CA ILE A 38 -2.72 3.40 10.51
C ILE A 38 -2.38 1.92 10.80
N GLY A 39 -3.19 0.97 10.34
CA GLY A 39 -3.10 -0.43 10.72
C GLY A 39 -1.79 -1.15 10.37
N PHE A 40 -0.97 -0.61 9.48
CA PHE A 40 0.35 -1.15 9.13
C PHE A 40 1.50 -0.44 9.83
N HIS A 41 1.25 0.70 10.49
CA HIS A 41 2.24 1.41 11.29
C HIS A 41 2.58 0.64 12.58
N PRO A 42 3.67 0.98 13.29
CA PRO A 42 4.10 0.28 14.50
C PRO A 42 3.04 0.17 15.59
N GLU A 43 2.24 1.22 15.79
CA GLU A 43 1.15 1.25 16.77
C GLU A 43 -0.03 0.37 16.37
N GLY A 44 -0.25 0.17 15.06
CA GLY A 44 -1.34 -0.66 14.54
C GLY A 44 -2.73 -0.19 14.96
N ILE A 45 -3.70 -1.09 14.86
CA ILE A 45 -5.07 -0.89 15.37
C ILE A 45 -5.29 -1.80 16.58
N SER A 46 -5.72 -1.23 17.68
CA SER A 46 -6.07 -1.94 18.92
C SER A 46 -7.55 -1.78 19.25
N LYS A 47 -8.00 -2.45 20.31
CA LYS A 47 -9.36 -2.31 20.84
C LYS A 47 -9.65 -0.89 21.39
N ASP A 48 -8.61 -0.16 21.75
CA ASP A 48 -8.69 1.19 22.33
C ASP A 48 -8.53 2.28 21.25
N SER A 49 -8.31 1.89 19.99
CA SER A 49 -8.20 2.83 18.87
C SER A 49 -9.54 3.53 18.61
N THR A 50 -9.48 4.85 18.45
CA THR A 50 -10.62 5.67 18.04
C THR A 50 -10.41 6.27 16.67
N VAL A 51 -11.47 6.64 15.97
CA VAL A 51 -11.38 7.29 14.66
C VAL A 51 -10.56 8.58 14.73
N ALA A 52 -10.80 9.40 15.76
CA ALA A 52 -10.07 10.64 15.99
C ALA A 52 -8.58 10.38 16.30
N GLY A 53 -8.29 9.44 17.19
CA GLY A 53 -6.91 9.08 17.53
C GLY A 53 -6.14 8.52 16.34
N ASN A 54 -6.79 7.69 15.51
CA ASN A 54 -6.17 7.18 14.27
C ASN A 54 -5.86 8.31 13.28
N ARG A 55 -6.75 9.30 13.16
CA ARG A 55 -6.53 10.49 12.34
C ARG A 55 -5.35 11.32 12.84
N GLU A 56 -5.28 11.56 14.14
CA GLU A 56 -4.20 12.31 14.77
C GLU A 56 -2.86 11.59 14.61
N ALA A 57 -2.81 10.29 14.87
CA ALA A 57 -1.61 9.47 14.68
C ALA A 57 -1.13 9.51 13.22
N LYS A 58 -2.05 9.38 12.25
CA LYS A 58 -1.70 9.48 10.83
C LYS A 58 -1.15 10.86 10.47
N LEU A 59 -1.77 11.94 10.97
CA LEU A 59 -1.29 13.30 10.74
C LEU A 59 0.08 13.53 11.36
N ALA A 60 0.34 12.98 12.55
CA ALA A 60 1.65 13.04 13.18
C ALA A 60 2.74 12.37 12.32
N HIS A 61 2.48 11.17 11.77
CA HIS A 61 3.39 10.53 10.82
C HIS A 61 3.67 11.39 9.59
N VAL A 62 2.63 12.02 9.03
CA VAL A 62 2.77 12.91 7.87
C VAL A 62 3.65 14.12 8.20
N ASN A 63 3.42 14.76 9.36
CA ASN A 63 4.17 15.94 9.77
C ASN A 63 5.63 15.61 10.12
N ASN A 64 5.88 14.42 10.65
CA ASN A 64 7.21 13.95 11.04
C ASN A 64 7.99 13.31 9.87
N GLY A 65 7.36 13.14 8.69
CA GLY A 65 8.00 12.50 7.55
C GLY A 65 8.30 11.01 7.76
N THR A 66 7.56 10.34 8.65
CA THR A 66 7.71 8.91 8.97
C THR A 66 6.65 8.06 8.26
N ILE A 67 6.35 8.42 7.03
CA ILE A 67 5.39 7.72 6.18
C ILE A 67 5.76 7.85 4.70
N HIS A 68 5.63 6.74 3.98
CA HIS A 68 5.62 6.70 2.53
C HIS A 68 4.25 6.22 2.05
N GLN A 69 3.53 7.10 1.39
CA GLN A 69 2.23 6.76 0.82
C GLN A 69 2.00 7.53 -0.46
N MET A 70 1.77 6.81 -1.54
CA MET A 70 1.48 7.38 -2.85
C MET A 70 -0.02 7.59 -3.00
N LEU A 71 -0.45 8.84 -3.16
CA LEU A 71 -1.82 9.21 -3.48
C LEU A 71 -2.02 9.16 -4.99
N VAL A 72 -3.18 8.66 -5.42
CA VAL A 72 -3.56 8.55 -6.83
C VAL A 72 -4.69 9.52 -7.12
N TYR A 73 -4.52 10.34 -8.15
CA TYR A 73 -5.47 11.38 -8.56
C TYR A 73 -6.05 11.10 -9.94
N ARG A 74 -7.31 11.43 -10.09
CA ARG A 74 -8.01 11.51 -11.38
C ARG A 74 -8.79 12.82 -11.42
N ASP A 75 -8.64 13.59 -12.50
CA ASP A 75 -9.30 14.88 -12.68
C ASP A 75 -9.12 15.82 -11.46
N GLY A 76 -7.90 15.86 -10.91
CA GLY A 76 -7.52 16.68 -9.76
C GLY A 76 -8.03 16.20 -8.40
N ARG A 77 -8.75 15.06 -8.33
CA ARG A 77 -9.29 14.50 -7.08
C ARG A 77 -8.52 13.25 -6.66
N CYS A 78 -8.19 13.16 -5.39
CA CYS A 78 -7.61 11.94 -4.82
C CYS A 78 -8.67 10.83 -4.85
N VAL A 79 -8.34 9.69 -5.48
CA VAL A 79 -9.25 8.55 -5.68
C VAL A 79 -8.75 7.24 -5.07
N GLY A 80 -7.52 7.23 -4.55
CA GLY A 80 -6.94 6.06 -3.89
C GLY A 80 -5.52 6.29 -3.43
N TRP A 81 -4.92 5.26 -2.86
CA TRP A 81 -3.51 5.28 -2.42
C TRP A 81 -2.85 3.91 -2.42
N CYS A 82 -1.54 3.93 -2.36
CA CYS A 82 -0.67 2.81 -2.05
C CYS A 82 0.25 3.22 -0.88
N GLN A 83 0.10 2.61 0.29
CA GLN A 83 1.04 2.75 1.40
C GLN A 83 2.21 1.80 1.17
N TYR A 84 3.41 2.33 1.28
CA TYR A 84 4.66 1.58 1.23
C TYR A 84 5.65 2.20 2.22
N GLY A 85 6.78 1.58 2.43
CA GLY A 85 7.82 2.13 3.30
C GLY A 85 8.81 1.07 3.76
N PRO A 86 9.88 1.47 4.46
CA PRO A 86 10.77 0.54 5.10
C PRO A 86 10.04 -0.26 6.20
N PRO A 87 10.56 -1.42 6.62
CA PRO A 87 9.93 -2.25 7.66
C PRO A 87 9.61 -1.51 8.96
N ALA A 88 10.35 -0.48 9.30
CA ALA A 88 10.09 0.34 10.49
C ALA A 88 8.79 1.17 10.40
N GLU A 89 8.39 1.57 9.20
CA GLU A 89 7.14 2.32 8.96
C GLU A 89 5.95 1.40 8.69
N VAL A 90 6.16 0.33 7.93
CA VAL A 90 5.16 -0.69 7.61
C VAL A 90 5.47 -1.92 8.45
N ALA A 91 5.34 -1.78 9.78
CA ALA A 91 5.83 -2.74 10.75
C ALA A 91 4.85 -3.90 11.00
N THR A 92 3.54 -3.61 10.99
CA THR A 92 2.51 -4.58 11.35
C THR A 92 2.18 -5.51 10.18
N ILE A 93 2.47 -6.79 10.35
CA ILE A 93 2.16 -7.85 9.38
C ILE A 93 1.20 -8.84 10.00
N LYS A 94 0.22 -9.29 9.22
CA LYS A 94 -0.69 -10.34 9.65
C LYS A 94 0.07 -11.65 9.85
N ASN A 95 -0.19 -12.33 10.98
CA ASN A 95 0.46 -13.59 11.39
C ASN A 95 2.00 -13.47 11.49
N PRO A 96 2.53 -12.60 12.37
CA PRO A 96 3.96 -12.33 12.46
C PRO A 96 4.79 -13.59 12.68
N ARG A 97 4.32 -14.56 13.49
CA ARG A 97 5.02 -15.85 13.69
C ARG A 97 5.17 -16.66 12.41
N ALA A 98 4.13 -16.69 11.55
CA ALA A 98 4.20 -17.37 10.27
C ALA A 98 5.06 -16.59 9.27
N TYR A 99 5.09 -15.27 9.38
CA TYR A 99 5.95 -14.40 8.58
C TYR A 99 7.43 -14.62 8.90
N GLU A 100 7.79 -14.65 10.18
CA GLU A 100 9.17 -14.84 10.64
C GLU A 100 9.70 -16.26 10.33
N LYS A 101 8.82 -17.26 10.38
CA LYS A 101 9.17 -18.63 10.02
C LYS A 101 9.51 -18.72 8.53
N GLY A 102 10.78 -18.96 8.23
CA GLY A 102 11.28 -19.04 6.85
C GLY A 102 11.64 -17.69 6.22
N LEU A 103 11.76 -16.63 7.03
CA LEU A 103 12.34 -15.36 6.60
C LEU A 103 13.84 -15.56 6.40
N ALA A 104 14.28 -15.68 5.14
CA ALA A 104 15.70 -15.84 4.81
C ALA A 104 16.44 -14.49 4.69
N GLU A 105 15.75 -13.46 4.25
CA GLU A 105 16.28 -12.10 4.04
C GLU A 105 15.19 -11.09 4.39
N SER A 106 15.53 -10.08 5.20
CA SER A 106 14.62 -8.97 5.50
C SER A 106 14.43 -8.07 4.28
N PRO A 107 13.22 -7.62 3.99
CA PRO A 107 13.01 -6.68 2.89
C PRO A 107 13.54 -5.29 3.24
N ASP A 108 13.94 -4.53 2.22
CA ASP A 108 14.24 -3.10 2.34
C ASP A 108 12.95 -2.28 2.37
N TRP A 109 11.92 -2.74 1.63
CA TRP A 109 10.64 -2.08 1.48
C TRP A 109 9.46 -3.04 1.62
N ARG A 110 8.35 -2.51 2.10
CA ARG A 110 7.07 -3.21 2.18
C ARG A 110 5.96 -2.41 1.52
N ILE A 111 5.07 -3.07 0.80
CA ILE A 111 3.80 -2.50 0.36
C ILE A 111 2.72 -2.97 1.31
N GLY A 112 2.07 -2.03 2.00
CA GLY A 112 1.06 -2.30 3.02
C GLY A 112 -0.36 -2.16 2.48
N CYS A 113 -0.99 -1.02 2.74
CA CYS A 113 -2.39 -0.77 2.43
C CYS A 113 -2.60 -0.20 1.04
N LEU A 114 -3.49 -0.82 0.28
CA LEU A 114 -4.06 -0.27 -0.95
C LEU A 114 -5.51 0.15 -0.69
N PHE A 115 -5.87 1.32 -1.17
CA PHE A 115 -7.25 1.77 -1.14
C PHE A 115 -7.67 2.40 -2.46
N THR A 116 -8.92 2.15 -2.82
CA THR A 116 -9.59 2.80 -3.95
C THR A 116 -10.97 3.24 -3.51
N GLY A 117 -11.27 4.50 -3.67
CA GLY A 117 -12.59 5.08 -3.40
C GLY A 117 -13.70 4.33 -4.14
N SER A 118 -14.88 4.26 -3.52
CA SER A 118 -16.00 3.41 -3.99
C SER A 118 -16.36 3.64 -5.47
N GLY A 119 -16.36 4.88 -5.92
CA GLY A 119 -16.69 5.27 -7.32
C GLY A 119 -15.56 5.03 -8.34
N SER A 120 -14.37 4.58 -7.91
CA SER A 120 -13.18 4.42 -8.78
C SER A 120 -12.63 2.99 -8.81
N ARG A 121 -13.37 2.03 -8.24
CA ARG A 121 -12.95 0.63 -8.19
C ARG A 121 -12.91 -0.01 -9.58
N ARG A 122 -12.02 -0.98 -9.76
CA ARG A 122 -11.82 -1.75 -11.01
C ARG A 122 -11.49 -0.88 -12.23
N GLN A 123 -10.91 0.29 -12.00
CA GLN A 123 -10.49 1.24 -13.03
C GLN A 123 -8.97 1.45 -13.05
N GLY A 124 -8.17 0.59 -12.41
CA GLY A 124 -6.71 0.66 -12.44
C GLY A 124 -6.07 1.55 -11.37
N VAL A 125 -6.83 2.13 -10.41
CA VAL A 125 -6.31 3.03 -9.36
C VAL A 125 -5.23 2.35 -8.51
N ALA A 126 -5.48 1.14 -8.01
CA ALA A 126 -4.49 0.39 -7.22
C ALA A 126 -3.22 0.11 -8.03
N ARG A 127 -3.37 -0.24 -9.32
CA ARG A 127 -2.24 -0.45 -10.24
C ARG A 127 -1.39 0.81 -10.39
N ALA A 128 -2.04 1.98 -10.58
CA ALA A 128 -1.33 3.26 -10.67
C ALA A 128 -0.58 3.58 -9.37
N GLY A 129 -1.19 3.30 -8.20
CA GLY A 129 -0.56 3.49 -6.90
C GLY A 129 0.65 2.58 -6.69
N VAL A 130 0.56 1.29 -7.04
CA VAL A 130 1.69 0.35 -6.94
C VAL A 130 2.80 0.75 -7.90
N ALA A 131 2.48 1.08 -9.16
CA ALA A 131 3.47 1.53 -10.14
C ALA A 131 4.27 2.75 -9.62
N ALA A 132 3.57 3.74 -9.06
CA ALA A 132 4.21 4.93 -8.51
C ALA A 132 5.05 4.64 -7.26
N ALA A 133 4.60 3.74 -6.38
CA ALA A 133 5.38 3.31 -5.22
C ALA A 133 6.68 2.60 -5.65
N LEU A 134 6.61 1.69 -6.65
CA LEU A 134 7.78 1.00 -7.17
C LEU A 134 8.77 1.94 -7.85
N ALA A 135 8.28 2.95 -8.59
CA ALA A 135 9.12 3.99 -9.17
C ALA A 135 9.84 4.80 -8.07
N ALA A 136 9.12 5.24 -7.03
CA ALA A 136 9.72 5.95 -5.90
C ALA A 136 10.77 5.09 -5.14
N ILE A 137 10.54 3.79 -5.01
CA ILE A 137 11.51 2.85 -4.43
C ILE A 137 12.76 2.76 -5.32
N ALA A 138 12.60 2.69 -6.65
CA ALA A 138 13.72 2.66 -7.58
C ALA A 138 14.56 3.95 -7.49
N ASP A 139 13.90 5.10 -7.42
CA ASP A 139 14.54 6.42 -7.26
C ASP A 139 15.29 6.52 -5.91
N ALA A 140 14.77 5.87 -4.86
CA ALA A 140 15.42 5.78 -3.54
C ALA A 140 16.58 4.78 -3.47
N GLY A 141 16.93 4.12 -4.59
CA GLY A 141 18.06 3.19 -4.68
C GLY A 141 17.65 1.72 -4.81
N GLY A 142 16.37 1.42 -4.93
CA GLY A 142 15.87 0.05 -5.11
C GLY A 142 15.91 -0.78 -3.83
N GLY A 143 16.05 -2.09 -3.99
CA GLY A 143 16.12 -3.07 -2.91
C GLY A 143 15.11 -4.20 -3.05
N LEU A 144 15.01 -5.02 -1.99
CA LEU A 144 14.02 -6.10 -1.91
C LEU A 144 12.69 -5.54 -1.40
N VAL A 145 11.64 -5.68 -2.21
CA VAL A 145 10.28 -5.25 -1.90
C VAL A 145 9.42 -6.46 -1.56
N GLU A 146 8.71 -6.40 -0.43
CA GLU A 146 7.67 -7.38 -0.07
C GLU A 146 6.27 -6.78 -0.19
N ALA A 147 5.33 -7.60 -0.65
CA ALA A 147 3.90 -7.36 -0.61
C ALA A 147 3.18 -8.57 0.00
N TYR A 148 1.97 -8.35 0.53
CA TYR A 148 1.22 -9.37 1.29
C TYR A 148 -0.19 -9.59 0.74
N PRO A 149 -0.34 -9.87 -0.56
CA PRO A 149 -1.64 -9.93 -1.20
C PRO A 149 -2.48 -11.12 -0.74
N GLU A 150 -3.79 -11.02 -1.03
CA GLU A 150 -4.74 -12.11 -0.89
C GLU A 150 -4.82 -12.92 -2.18
N GLN A 151 -4.75 -14.24 -2.05
CA GLN A 151 -5.10 -15.15 -3.13
C GLN A 151 -6.62 -15.12 -3.33
N VAL A 152 -7.08 -14.68 -4.50
CA VAL A 152 -8.51 -14.61 -4.85
C VAL A 152 -8.93 -15.69 -5.85
N ALA A 153 -7.98 -16.24 -6.60
CA ALA A 153 -8.24 -17.32 -7.55
C ALA A 153 -8.78 -18.58 -6.83
N GLY A 154 -9.85 -19.16 -7.37
CA GLY A 154 -10.50 -20.34 -6.79
C GLY A 154 -11.32 -20.05 -5.52
N ARG A 155 -11.71 -18.81 -5.28
CA ARG A 155 -12.55 -18.40 -4.15
C ARG A 155 -13.79 -17.65 -4.61
N ASP A 156 -14.84 -17.64 -3.78
CA ASP A 156 -15.97 -16.75 -3.97
C ASP A 156 -15.52 -15.29 -3.98
N PRO A 157 -16.26 -14.38 -4.64
CA PRO A 157 -15.94 -12.97 -4.70
C PRO A 157 -15.74 -12.38 -3.31
N GLN A 158 -14.56 -11.78 -3.07
CA GLN A 158 -14.22 -11.20 -1.78
C GLN A 158 -14.70 -9.75 -1.70
N ARG A 159 -15.18 -9.35 -0.51
CA ARG A 159 -15.48 -7.94 -0.24
C ARG A 159 -14.20 -7.13 -0.29
N GLY A 160 -14.28 -5.90 -0.82
CA GLY A 160 -13.11 -5.01 -0.94
C GLY A 160 -12.35 -4.78 0.36
N ALA A 161 -13.03 -4.88 1.52
CA ALA A 161 -12.40 -4.80 2.84
C ALA A 161 -11.31 -5.87 3.07
N TYR A 162 -11.46 -7.05 2.52
CA TYR A 162 -10.46 -8.12 2.64
C TYR A 162 -9.30 -7.96 1.66
N LEU A 163 -9.45 -7.09 0.67
CA LEU A 163 -8.46 -6.85 -0.39
C LEU A 163 -7.63 -5.57 -0.17
N HIS A 164 -7.54 -5.10 1.07
CA HIS A 164 -6.75 -3.90 1.41
C HIS A 164 -5.24 -4.05 1.19
N THR A 165 -4.76 -5.27 0.99
CA THR A 165 -3.37 -5.56 0.57
C THR A 165 -3.27 -5.97 -0.91
N GLY A 166 -4.37 -5.83 -1.66
CA GLY A 166 -4.48 -6.20 -3.08
C GLY A 166 -4.61 -7.70 -3.34
N PRO A 167 -5.07 -8.06 -4.54
CA PRO A 167 -5.02 -9.43 -5.04
C PRO A 167 -3.62 -9.77 -5.57
N GLU A 168 -3.24 -11.05 -5.56
CA GLU A 168 -1.95 -11.51 -6.09
C GLU A 168 -1.71 -11.10 -7.54
N SER A 169 -2.73 -11.22 -8.40
CA SER A 169 -2.62 -10.88 -9.82
C SER A 169 -2.14 -9.45 -10.08
N LEU A 170 -2.48 -8.51 -9.17
CA LEU A 170 -1.97 -7.15 -9.26
C LEU A 170 -0.44 -7.10 -9.15
N PHE A 171 0.14 -7.86 -8.23
CA PHE A 171 1.58 -7.88 -7.99
C PHE A 171 2.33 -8.73 -9.02
N GLU A 172 1.72 -9.81 -9.51
CA GLU A 172 2.25 -10.61 -10.61
C GLU A 172 2.47 -9.77 -11.88
N GLU A 173 1.58 -8.82 -12.17
CA GLU A 173 1.73 -7.87 -13.29
C GLU A 173 3.01 -7.03 -13.19
N PHE A 174 3.54 -6.80 -11.99
CA PHE A 174 4.78 -6.06 -11.74
C PHE A 174 6.01 -6.97 -11.57
N GLY A 175 5.85 -8.28 -11.76
CA GLY A 175 6.95 -9.23 -11.65
C GLY A 175 7.24 -9.72 -10.24
N PHE A 176 6.35 -9.48 -9.26
CA PHE A 176 6.48 -10.13 -7.97
C PHE A 176 6.26 -11.63 -8.08
N VAL A 177 7.05 -12.38 -7.34
CA VAL A 177 6.94 -13.83 -7.24
C VAL A 177 6.58 -14.26 -5.82
N ARG A 178 5.82 -15.35 -5.71
CA ARG A 178 5.51 -15.94 -4.39
C ARG A 178 6.79 -16.43 -3.72
N ASP A 179 6.95 -16.06 -2.45
CA ASP A 179 8.02 -16.56 -1.60
C ASP A 179 7.48 -17.60 -0.62
N ARG A 180 6.66 -17.21 0.33
CA ARG A 180 6.10 -18.11 1.34
C ARG A 180 4.66 -17.76 1.70
N ARG A 181 3.93 -18.75 2.19
CA ARG A 181 2.55 -18.58 2.66
C ARG A 181 2.54 -18.20 4.15
N ILE A 182 1.77 -17.17 4.50
CA ILE A 182 1.63 -16.70 5.88
C ILE A 182 0.21 -16.84 6.44
N ALA A 183 -0.77 -17.18 5.59
CA ALA A 183 -2.11 -17.59 5.99
C ALA A 183 -2.76 -18.44 4.89
N LYS A 184 -3.95 -19.00 5.16
CA LYS A 184 -4.67 -19.88 4.21
C LYS A 184 -4.74 -19.27 2.79
N TRP A 185 -4.92 -17.96 2.70
CA TRP A 185 -5.12 -17.24 1.44
C TRP A 185 -4.19 -16.02 1.28
N ARG A 186 -3.08 -15.98 2.03
CA ARG A 186 -2.14 -14.86 2.00
C ARG A 186 -0.72 -15.33 1.80
N TRP A 187 -0.06 -14.71 0.85
CA TRP A 187 1.33 -14.95 0.51
C TRP A 187 2.19 -13.73 0.84
N VAL A 188 3.45 -13.98 1.12
CA VAL A 188 4.52 -13.00 0.90
C VAL A 188 4.92 -13.12 -0.55
N MET A 189 4.88 -12.02 -1.27
CA MET A 189 5.40 -11.93 -2.63
C MET A 189 6.56 -10.94 -2.65
N ARG A 190 7.57 -11.21 -3.45
CA ARG A 190 8.83 -10.48 -3.49
C ARG A 190 9.16 -9.99 -4.88
N LEU A 191 9.76 -8.80 -4.94
CA LEU A 191 10.36 -8.22 -6.13
C LEU A 191 11.68 -7.55 -5.73
N ARG A 192 12.76 -7.81 -6.48
CA ARG A 192 13.99 -7.04 -6.33
C ARG A 192 14.04 -5.95 -7.39
N ILE A 193 14.18 -4.71 -6.94
CA ILE A 193 14.33 -3.54 -7.78
C ILE A 193 15.80 -3.15 -7.80
N SER A 194 16.42 -3.14 -8.98
CA SER A 194 17.77 -2.62 -9.16
C SER A 194 17.76 -1.10 -9.06
N ARG A 195 18.84 -0.54 -8.53
CA ARG A 195 19.06 0.92 -8.61
C ARG A 195 19.08 1.35 -10.07
N LEU A 196 18.39 2.42 -10.41
CA LEU A 196 18.59 3.06 -11.70
C LEU A 196 20.02 3.58 -11.74
N GLU A 197 20.85 3.01 -12.60
CA GLU A 197 22.17 3.56 -12.85
C GLU A 197 21.97 4.94 -13.48
N SER A 198 22.43 5.98 -12.78
CA SER A 198 22.48 7.32 -13.34
C SER A 198 23.42 7.25 -14.54
N SER A 199 22.89 7.33 -15.76
CA SER A 199 23.70 7.49 -16.95
C SER A 199 24.51 8.77 -16.79
N SER A 200 25.80 8.64 -16.56
CA SER A 200 26.79 9.72 -16.44
C SER A 200 26.99 10.40 -17.78
#